data_c1e7a05480168c43b0528bae1c64e869
#
_entry.id   c1e7a05480168c43b0528bae1c64e869
#
_cell.length_a   1.000
_cell.length_b   1.000
_cell.length_c   1.000
_cell.angle_alpha   90.00
_cell.angle_beta   90.00
_cell.angle_gamma   90.00
#
_symmetry.space_group_name_H-M   'P 1'
#
loop_
_entity.id
_entity.type
_entity.pdbx_description
1 polymer ?
#
loop_
_entity_poly.entity_id
_entity_poly.type
_entity_poly.pdbx_seq_one_letter_code
_entity_poly.pdbx_strand_id
1 'polypeptide(L)'
;DSMNDLVQVKKKTEKSAMKLILAVGKSMPYPAAFDEQGDIRYMMRFRPRGYGFFPVANDRFIVMERQTLLPTPLIPHSTQMYEMDYLGRVYRTYYVPNGIHHDVCEMTPGGNLLVASNSQCGHVEDCIAEVNRETGKIEKVLDMRKIFGTAYRDRTNWVHINSLDYDSSKKQVYFSARNIHTIGCIDWKKDKLKWILGEKNMWKERPFSKRASSTYCDSG
;
A
#
# COMPACT_ATOMS: atom_id res chain seq x y z
N ASP A 1 -32.72 0.85 -3.63
CA ASP A 1 -31.99 0.79 -2.37
C ASP A 1 -31.03 1.97 -2.34
N SER A 2 -31.26 2.88 -1.40
CA SER A 2 -30.44 4.08 -1.32
C SER A 2 -29.08 3.71 -0.69
N MET A 3 -28.00 4.28 -1.21
CA MET A 3 -26.66 4.11 -0.64
C MET A 3 -26.59 4.55 0.84
N ASN A 4 -27.52 5.37 1.29
CA ASN A 4 -27.62 5.81 2.69
C ASN A 4 -27.92 4.66 3.66
N ASP A 5 -28.48 3.54 3.17
CA ASP A 5 -28.77 2.37 4.00
C ASP A 5 -27.53 1.51 4.27
N LEU A 6 -26.41 1.78 3.57
CA LEU A 6 -25.17 1.01 3.70
C LEU A 6 -24.25 1.51 4.82
N VAL A 7 -24.50 2.69 5.37
CA VAL A 7 -23.64 3.30 6.37
C VAL A 7 -24.45 3.68 7.60
N GLN A 8 -24.10 3.06 8.73
CA GLN A 8 -24.62 3.46 10.03
C GLN A 8 -23.55 4.25 10.79
N VAL A 9 -23.87 5.49 11.14
CA VAL A 9 -22.99 6.33 11.95
C VAL A 9 -23.33 6.21 13.41
N LYS A 10 -22.39 5.74 14.22
CA LYS A 10 -22.44 5.82 15.68
C LYS A 10 -21.48 6.91 16.17
N LYS A 11 -22.00 8.07 16.42
CA LYS A 11 -21.22 9.21 16.90
C LYS A 11 -20.84 8.99 18.37
N LYS A 12 -19.52 9.01 18.66
CA LYS A 12 -18.98 8.87 20.01
C LYS A 12 -18.48 10.19 20.61
N THR A 13 -18.36 11.23 19.79
CA THR A 13 -17.89 12.55 20.20
C THR A 13 -18.78 13.62 19.59
N GLU A 14 -18.99 14.73 20.31
CA GLU A 14 -19.77 15.85 19.80
C GLU A 14 -19.02 16.71 18.79
N LYS A 15 -17.68 16.65 18.80
CA LYS A 15 -16.81 17.40 17.90
C LYS A 15 -15.87 16.44 17.17
N SER A 16 -15.82 16.51 15.88
CA SER A 16 -14.86 15.81 15.03
C SER A 16 -14.00 16.80 14.25
N ALA A 17 -12.71 16.57 14.19
CA ALA A 17 -11.82 17.30 13.31
C ALA A 17 -11.85 16.77 11.86
N MET A 18 -12.42 15.58 11.65
CA MET A 18 -12.55 14.96 10.33
C MET A 18 -13.73 15.57 9.59
N LYS A 19 -13.47 16.07 8.39
CA LYS A 19 -14.51 16.62 7.52
C LYS A 19 -15.07 15.59 6.55
N LEU A 20 -14.25 14.67 6.08
CA LEU A 20 -14.63 13.59 5.18
C LEU A 20 -13.96 12.27 5.58
N ILE A 21 -14.71 11.20 5.47
CA ILE A 21 -14.26 9.83 5.64
C ILE A 21 -14.37 9.16 4.28
N LEU A 22 -13.23 8.83 3.69
CA LEU A 22 -13.17 8.05 2.44
C LEU A 22 -13.34 6.57 2.77
N ALA A 23 -14.27 5.92 2.12
CA ALA A 23 -14.56 4.52 2.35
C ALA A 23 -14.60 3.74 1.03
N VAL A 24 -14.00 2.57 1.09
CA VAL A 24 -13.98 1.55 0.05
C VAL A 24 -14.20 0.20 0.70
N GLY A 25 -15.04 -0.63 0.15
CA GLY A 25 -15.25 -1.95 0.73
C GLY A 25 -15.98 -2.91 -0.20
N LYS A 26 -15.95 -4.20 0.15
CA LYS A 26 -16.60 -5.25 -0.64
C LYS A 26 -18.11 -5.04 -0.76
N SER A 27 -18.74 -4.48 0.26
CA SER A 27 -20.18 -4.22 0.33
C SER A 27 -20.58 -2.91 -0.34
N MET A 28 -19.61 -2.05 -0.66
CA MET A 28 -19.88 -0.77 -1.33
C MET A 28 -19.68 -0.94 -2.82
N PRO A 29 -20.71 -0.67 -3.64
CA PRO A 29 -20.60 -0.79 -5.09
C PRO A 29 -19.61 0.20 -5.70
N TYR A 30 -19.43 1.36 -5.03
CA TYR A 30 -18.54 2.43 -5.45
C TYR A 30 -17.81 3.03 -4.23
N PRO A 31 -16.57 3.50 -4.39
CA PRO A 31 -15.91 4.30 -3.36
C PRO A 31 -16.71 5.57 -3.08
N ALA A 32 -16.84 5.93 -1.81
CA ALA A 32 -17.57 7.10 -1.40
C ALA A 32 -16.86 7.86 -0.27
N ALA A 33 -17.19 9.14 -0.14
CA ALA A 33 -16.79 9.93 1.01
C ALA A 33 -18.05 10.38 1.76
N PHE A 34 -17.98 10.28 3.07
CA PHE A 34 -19.04 10.64 4.00
C PHE A 34 -18.55 11.76 4.90
N ASP A 35 -19.46 12.63 5.30
CA ASP A 35 -19.18 13.56 6.38
C ASP A 35 -19.40 12.93 7.76
N GLU A 36 -19.24 13.72 8.80
CA GLU A 36 -19.39 13.27 10.19
C GLU A 36 -20.86 12.95 10.56
N GLN A 37 -21.83 13.37 9.77
CA GLN A 37 -23.25 13.04 9.91
C GLN A 37 -23.58 11.72 9.20
N GLY A 38 -22.70 11.24 8.34
CA GLY A 38 -22.91 10.04 7.53
C GLY A 38 -23.52 10.32 6.17
N ASP A 39 -23.68 11.59 5.81
CA ASP A 39 -24.18 11.99 4.50
C ASP A 39 -23.10 11.78 3.43
N ILE A 40 -23.51 11.22 2.30
CA ILE A 40 -22.64 11.03 1.15
C ILE A 40 -22.31 12.40 0.55
N ARG A 41 -21.06 12.79 0.57
CA ARG A 41 -20.54 14.04 -0.02
C ARG A 41 -19.83 13.83 -1.34
N TYR A 42 -19.38 12.60 -1.57
CA TYR A 42 -18.72 12.23 -2.82
C TYR A 42 -18.95 10.74 -3.12
N MET A 43 -19.12 10.42 -4.39
CA MET A 43 -19.19 9.04 -4.85
C MET A 43 -18.50 8.92 -6.21
N MET A 44 -17.55 8.00 -6.27
CA MET A 44 -16.86 7.71 -7.52
C MET A 44 -17.68 6.71 -8.34
N ARG A 45 -18.06 7.07 -9.56
CA ARG A 45 -18.78 6.16 -10.49
C ARG A 45 -17.90 5.10 -11.14
N PHE A 46 -16.69 4.98 -10.69
CA PHE A 46 -15.68 4.07 -11.18
C PHE A 46 -15.45 2.99 -10.11
N ARG A 47 -15.31 1.75 -10.51
CA ARG A 47 -14.98 0.65 -9.59
C ARG A 47 -13.48 0.37 -9.60
N PRO A 48 -12.70 1.00 -8.75
CA PRO A 48 -11.31 0.62 -8.62
C PRO A 48 -11.23 -0.81 -8.06
N ARG A 49 -10.15 -1.48 -8.31
CA ARG A 49 -9.92 -2.74 -7.65
C ARG A 49 -9.48 -2.51 -6.21
N GLY A 50 -10.30 -2.91 -5.31
CA GLY A 50 -10.06 -3.47 -3.99
C GLY A 50 -9.41 -2.64 -2.90
N TYR A 51 -8.43 -1.79 -3.15
CA TYR A 51 -7.59 -1.29 -2.06
C TYR A 51 -7.72 0.20 -1.77
N GLY A 52 -8.49 0.93 -2.53
CA GLY A 52 -8.93 2.22 -2.05
C GLY A 52 -8.39 3.45 -2.75
N PHE A 53 -8.54 4.51 -2.01
CA PHE A 53 -8.02 5.82 -2.30
C PHE A 53 -6.73 6.02 -1.54
N PHE A 54 -5.71 6.47 -2.23
CA PHE A 54 -4.45 6.85 -1.62
C PHE A 54 -4.28 8.36 -1.78
N PRO A 55 -4.56 9.14 -0.73
CA PRO A 55 -4.44 10.60 -0.80
C PRO A 55 -3.00 11.01 -1.11
N VAL A 56 -2.86 11.98 -1.99
CA VAL A 56 -1.58 12.56 -2.39
C VAL A 56 -1.68 14.08 -2.37
N ALA A 57 -0.58 14.79 -2.52
CA ALA A 57 -0.56 16.24 -2.52
C ALA A 57 -1.47 16.86 -3.60
N ASN A 58 -1.82 18.12 -3.41
CA ASN A 58 -2.65 18.94 -4.31
C ASN A 58 -4.11 18.49 -4.42
N ASP A 59 -4.69 18.04 -3.30
CA ASP A 59 -6.08 17.56 -3.22
C ASP A 59 -6.41 16.47 -4.25
N ARG A 60 -5.46 15.59 -4.48
CA ARG A 60 -5.56 14.47 -5.38
C ARG A 60 -5.46 13.15 -4.64
N PHE A 61 -5.77 12.10 -5.34
CA PHE A 61 -5.60 10.74 -4.86
C PHE A 61 -5.20 9.79 -5.98
N ILE A 62 -4.54 8.71 -5.61
CA ILE A 62 -4.25 7.60 -6.50
C ILE A 62 -5.35 6.56 -6.37
N VAL A 63 -5.78 6.02 -7.50
CA VAL A 63 -6.75 4.92 -7.61
C VAL A 63 -6.17 3.82 -8.47
N MET A 64 -6.26 2.58 -8.01
CA MET A 64 -5.86 1.43 -8.81
C MET A 64 -7.01 1.01 -9.73
N GLU A 65 -6.71 0.77 -11.00
CA GLU A 65 -7.70 0.29 -11.95
C GLU A 65 -8.03 -1.19 -11.70
N ARG A 66 -9.28 -1.56 -12.00
CA ARG A 66 -9.73 -2.96 -11.90
C ARG A 66 -9.33 -3.79 -13.14
N GLN A 67 -8.23 -3.57 -13.76
CA GLN A 67 -7.83 -4.43 -14.86
C GLN A 67 -7.05 -5.66 -14.43
N THR A 68 -7.51 -6.78 -14.92
CA THR A 68 -7.02 -8.12 -14.68
C THR A 68 -6.41 -8.68 -15.95
N LEU A 69 -5.30 -8.15 -16.39
CA LEU A 69 -4.70 -8.61 -17.64
C LEU A 69 -3.26 -9.10 -17.49
N LEU A 70 -2.83 -9.43 -16.27
CA LEU A 70 -1.63 -10.24 -16.15
C LEU A 70 -2.02 -11.70 -16.38
N PRO A 71 -1.45 -12.35 -17.40
CA PRO A 71 -1.67 -13.77 -17.67
C PRO A 71 -0.88 -14.65 -16.68
N THR A 72 -0.98 -14.36 -15.41
CA THR A 72 -0.37 -15.20 -14.38
C THR A 72 -1.47 -16.02 -13.71
N PRO A 73 -1.28 -17.30 -13.45
CA PRO A 73 -2.21 -18.12 -12.68
C PRO A 73 -2.30 -17.65 -11.21
N LEU A 74 -1.49 -16.67 -10.85
CA LEU A 74 -1.40 -16.05 -9.54
C LEU A 74 -2.41 -14.91 -9.45
N ILE A 75 -2.54 -14.29 -8.31
CA ILE A 75 -3.56 -13.28 -8.00
C ILE A 75 -3.52 -12.15 -9.05
N PRO A 76 -4.63 -11.87 -9.75
CA PRO A 76 -4.65 -10.81 -10.76
C PRO A 76 -4.58 -9.44 -10.07
N HIS A 77 -3.44 -8.77 -10.15
CA HIS A 77 -3.26 -7.42 -9.67
C HIS A 77 -3.46 -6.40 -10.78
N SER A 78 -3.87 -5.19 -10.41
CA SER A 78 -3.95 -4.07 -11.33
C SER A 78 -2.57 -3.70 -11.85
N THR A 79 -2.48 -3.35 -13.12
CA THR A 79 -1.23 -2.84 -13.71
C THR A 79 -1.25 -1.34 -13.93
N GLN A 80 -2.42 -0.72 -13.74
CA GLN A 80 -2.61 0.71 -13.92
C GLN A 80 -3.14 1.38 -12.67
N MET A 81 -2.71 2.62 -12.46
CA MET A 81 -3.26 3.52 -11.45
C MET A 81 -3.42 4.93 -12.03
N TYR A 82 -4.40 5.63 -11.53
CA TYR A 82 -4.72 7.00 -11.94
C TYR A 82 -4.50 7.97 -10.79
N GLU A 83 -3.85 9.09 -11.08
CA GLU A 83 -3.88 10.27 -10.23
C GLU A 83 -5.03 11.16 -10.65
N MET A 84 -5.97 11.40 -9.76
CA MET A 84 -7.18 12.15 -10.06
C MET A 84 -7.62 13.00 -8.88
N ASP A 85 -8.48 13.98 -9.16
CA ASP A 85 -9.14 14.80 -8.15
C ASP A 85 -10.56 14.30 -7.83
N TYR A 86 -11.18 14.96 -6.85
CA TYR A 86 -12.55 14.64 -6.43
C TYR A 86 -13.63 14.96 -7.48
N LEU A 87 -13.30 15.74 -8.51
CA LEU A 87 -14.21 16.03 -9.63
C LEU A 87 -14.12 14.96 -10.73
N GLY A 88 -13.22 13.98 -10.57
CA GLY A 88 -13.03 12.89 -11.53
C GLY A 88 -12.09 13.22 -12.67
N ARG A 89 -11.36 14.35 -12.60
CA ARG A 89 -10.34 14.68 -13.60
C ARG A 89 -9.12 13.83 -13.37
N VAL A 90 -8.70 13.07 -14.37
CA VAL A 90 -7.45 12.32 -14.38
C VAL A 90 -6.32 13.22 -14.83
N TYR A 91 -5.30 13.35 -14.01
CA TYR A 91 -4.10 14.14 -14.28
C TYR A 91 -2.99 13.30 -14.89
N ARG A 92 -2.85 12.08 -14.40
CA ARG A 92 -1.82 11.14 -14.84
C ARG A 92 -2.32 9.69 -14.78
N THR A 93 -1.77 8.88 -15.66
CA THR A 93 -1.91 7.43 -15.65
C THR A 93 -0.53 6.83 -15.49
N TYR A 94 -0.40 5.91 -14.55
CA TYR A 94 0.85 5.19 -14.31
C TYR A 94 0.67 3.73 -14.67
N TYR A 95 1.71 3.14 -15.23
CA TYR A 95 1.75 1.73 -15.55
C TYR A 95 2.87 1.03 -14.78
N VAL A 96 2.50 0.03 -13.99
CA VAL A 96 3.43 -0.82 -13.24
C VAL A 96 3.28 -2.25 -13.74
N PRO A 97 4.17 -2.71 -14.62
CA PRO A 97 4.00 -3.96 -15.37
C PRO A 97 3.76 -5.19 -14.50
N ASN A 98 4.40 -5.24 -13.33
CA ASN A 98 4.30 -6.38 -12.40
C ASN A 98 3.07 -6.33 -11.50
N GLY A 99 2.21 -5.33 -11.70
CA GLY A 99 1.01 -5.14 -10.90
C GLY A 99 1.22 -4.35 -9.61
N ILE A 100 0.12 -3.84 -9.12
CA ILE A 100 0.01 -2.94 -7.97
C ILE A 100 -0.99 -3.57 -6.99
N HIS A 101 -0.66 -3.53 -5.72
CA HIS A 101 -1.55 -4.04 -4.68
C HIS A 101 -1.47 -3.18 -3.42
N HIS A 102 -2.40 -3.36 -2.53
CA HIS A 102 -2.52 -2.85 -1.16
C HIS A 102 -2.24 -1.36 -0.95
N ASP A 103 -1.07 -0.81 -1.31
CA ASP A 103 -0.70 0.53 -0.89
C ASP A 103 0.15 1.32 -1.89
N VAL A 104 -0.04 2.63 -1.86
CA VAL A 104 0.76 3.63 -2.58
C VAL A 104 0.95 4.84 -1.67
N CYS A 105 2.17 5.31 -1.50
CA CYS A 105 2.45 6.53 -0.76
C CYS A 105 3.42 7.46 -1.51
N GLU A 106 3.35 8.76 -1.19
CA GLU A 106 4.32 9.74 -1.70
C GLU A 106 5.62 9.70 -0.90
N MET A 107 6.75 9.79 -1.58
CA MET A 107 8.04 9.93 -0.91
C MET A 107 8.25 11.33 -0.31
N THR A 108 7.68 12.32 -0.94
CA THR A 108 7.52 13.70 -0.46
C THR A 108 6.26 14.26 -1.07
N PRO A 109 5.62 15.29 -0.47
CA PRO A 109 4.46 15.91 -1.09
C PRO A 109 4.72 16.32 -2.54
N GLY A 110 3.98 15.73 -3.48
CA GLY A 110 4.17 15.94 -4.91
C GLY A 110 5.35 15.22 -5.56
N GLY A 111 6.14 14.48 -4.80
CA GLY A 111 7.30 13.71 -5.30
C GLY A 111 6.95 12.32 -5.82
N ASN A 112 7.99 11.50 -6.04
CA ASN A 112 7.84 10.13 -6.51
C ASN A 112 6.92 9.29 -5.61
N LEU A 113 6.35 8.25 -6.18
CA LEU A 113 5.45 7.33 -5.49
C LEU A 113 6.20 6.04 -5.14
N LEU A 114 5.99 5.53 -3.92
CA LEU A 114 6.29 4.14 -3.58
C LEU A 114 5.01 3.32 -3.73
N VAL A 115 5.15 2.18 -4.38
CA VAL A 115 4.05 1.31 -4.75
C VAL A 115 4.34 -0.11 -4.30
N ALA A 116 3.42 -0.73 -3.60
CA ALA A 116 3.50 -2.16 -3.32
C ALA A 116 3.23 -2.95 -4.61
N SER A 117 4.17 -3.83 -4.98
CA SER A 117 4.20 -4.51 -6.28
C SER A 117 4.65 -5.98 -6.14
N ASN A 118 4.81 -6.64 -7.28
CA ASN A 118 5.15 -8.06 -7.36
C ASN A 118 6.49 -8.27 -8.06
N SER A 119 7.14 -9.39 -7.75
CA SER A 119 8.27 -9.88 -8.54
C SER A 119 7.79 -10.63 -9.79
N GLN A 120 8.69 -10.77 -10.78
CA GLN A 120 8.41 -11.55 -11.99
C GLN A 120 8.71 -13.06 -11.81
N CYS A 121 9.09 -13.48 -10.62
CA CYS A 121 9.66 -14.81 -10.38
C CYS A 121 8.67 -15.81 -9.75
N GLY A 122 7.39 -15.71 -10.04
CA GLY A 122 6.39 -16.62 -9.51
C GLY A 122 5.92 -16.32 -8.09
N HIS A 123 6.36 -15.21 -7.51
CA HIS A 123 5.90 -14.70 -6.22
C HIS A 123 5.06 -13.44 -6.39
N VAL A 124 4.22 -13.15 -5.42
CA VAL A 124 3.36 -11.97 -5.40
C VAL A 124 3.49 -11.20 -4.10
N GLU A 125 3.17 -9.91 -4.15
CA GLU A 125 3.09 -9.02 -2.99
C GLU A 125 4.42 -8.93 -2.22
N ASP A 126 5.54 -8.97 -2.96
CA ASP A 126 6.89 -9.13 -2.45
C ASP A 126 7.90 -8.07 -2.94
N CYS A 127 7.43 -7.02 -3.62
CA CYS A 127 8.27 -5.94 -4.12
C CYS A 127 7.75 -4.57 -3.72
N ILE A 128 8.66 -3.60 -3.68
CA ILE A 128 8.36 -2.18 -3.56
C ILE A 128 8.95 -1.49 -4.79
N ALA A 129 8.13 -0.77 -5.54
CA ALA A 129 8.55 -0.01 -6.71
C ALA A 129 8.53 1.49 -6.43
N GLU A 130 9.55 2.21 -6.88
CA GLU A 130 9.56 3.67 -6.95
C GLU A 130 9.17 4.10 -8.35
N VAL A 131 8.10 4.87 -8.46
CA VAL A 131 7.57 5.41 -9.71
C VAL A 131 7.83 6.89 -9.76
N ASN A 132 8.50 7.35 -10.79
CA ASN A 132 8.66 8.77 -11.06
C ASN A 132 7.31 9.40 -11.36
N ARG A 133 6.89 10.36 -10.54
CA ARG A 133 5.56 10.94 -10.64
C ARG A 133 5.35 11.74 -11.92
N GLU A 134 6.38 12.36 -12.46
CA GLU A 134 6.26 13.18 -13.66
C GLU A 134 6.27 12.35 -14.93
N THR A 135 7.18 11.38 -15.01
CA THR A 135 7.41 10.59 -16.22
C THR A 135 6.68 9.27 -16.26
N GLY A 136 6.21 8.77 -15.10
CA GLY A 136 5.62 7.44 -14.95
C GLY A 136 6.64 6.29 -15.00
N LYS A 137 7.94 6.58 -15.13
CA LYS A 137 8.99 5.57 -15.20
C LYS A 137 9.21 4.92 -13.85
N ILE A 138 9.50 3.62 -13.87
CA ILE A 138 9.98 2.89 -12.71
C ILE A 138 11.45 3.23 -12.50
N GLU A 139 11.76 3.94 -11.44
CA GLU A 139 13.14 4.34 -11.10
C GLU A 139 13.86 3.23 -10.33
N LYS A 140 13.12 2.47 -9.54
CA LYS A 140 13.68 1.43 -8.70
C LYS A 140 12.64 0.36 -8.37
N VAL A 141 13.10 -0.89 -8.28
CA VAL A 141 12.34 -2.00 -7.71
C VAL A 141 13.18 -2.69 -6.64
N LEU A 142 12.65 -2.77 -5.44
CA LEU A 142 13.24 -3.54 -4.35
C LEU A 142 12.46 -4.84 -4.18
N ASP A 143 13.10 -5.93 -4.50
CA ASP A 143 12.62 -7.28 -4.23
C ASP A 143 12.96 -7.66 -2.79
N MET A 144 11.96 -8.05 -2.00
CA MET A 144 12.15 -8.41 -0.59
C MET A 144 13.07 -9.62 -0.39
N ARG A 145 13.32 -10.42 -1.45
CA ARG A 145 14.33 -11.48 -1.42
C ARG A 145 15.75 -10.94 -1.19
N LYS A 146 16.04 -9.72 -1.65
CA LYS A 146 17.32 -9.05 -1.37
C LYS A 146 17.45 -8.69 0.11
N ILE A 147 16.33 -8.45 0.77
CA ILE A 147 16.27 -8.09 2.19
C ILE A 147 16.30 -9.33 3.09
N PHE A 148 15.47 -10.32 2.78
CA PHE A 148 15.24 -11.48 3.64
C PHE A 148 15.91 -12.78 3.16
N GLY A 149 16.55 -12.76 2.00
CA GLY A 149 17.16 -13.95 1.40
C GLY A 149 16.14 -14.95 0.89
N THR A 150 16.58 -16.21 0.74
CA THR A 150 15.80 -17.26 0.07
C THR A 150 15.02 -18.17 1.02
N ALA A 151 15.22 -18.03 2.30
CA ALA A 151 14.70 -18.96 3.33
C ALA A 151 13.17 -18.99 3.46
N TYR A 152 12.44 -18.14 2.74
CA TYR A 152 10.99 -17.94 2.88
C TYR A 152 10.20 -18.28 1.61
N ARG A 153 10.82 -18.91 0.62
CA ARG A 153 10.27 -19.06 -0.74
C ARG A 153 9.34 -20.25 -0.96
N ASP A 154 8.95 -20.94 0.06
CA ASP A 154 8.06 -22.09 -0.04
C ASP A 154 6.62 -21.74 -0.43
N ARG A 155 6.29 -20.44 -0.43
CA ARG A 155 4.96 -19.96 -0.76
C ARG A 155 4.99 -18.87 -1.84
N THR A 156 4.04 -18.93 -2.75
CA THR A 156 3.81 -17.92 -3.79
C THR A 156 3.65 -16.52 -3.19
N ASN A 157 2.87 -16.38 -2.12
CA ASN A 157 2.67 -15.13 -1.39
C ASN A 157 3.33 -15.25 0.00
N TRP A 158 4.64 -15.06 0.04
CA TRP A 158 5.44 -15.30 1.24
C TRP A 158 5.61 -14.07 2.14
N VAL A 159 5.58 -12.86 1.58
CA VAL A 159 5.73 -11.58 2.33
C VAL A 159 4.37 -10.97 2.63
N HIS A 160 3.61 -10.69 1.59
CA HIS A 160 2.33 -9.99 1.63
C HIS A 160 2.44 -8.60 2.22
N ILE A 161 3.08 -7.69 1.47
CA ILE A 161 3.21 -6.28 1.86
C ILE A 161 1.82 -5.65 1.86
N ASN A 162 1.43 -5.07 2.99
CA ASN A 162 0.10 -4.47 3.18
C ASN A 162 0.12 -2.94 3.22
N SER A 163 1.21 -2.34 3.69
CA SER A 163 1.32 -0.90 3.76
C SER A 163 2.75 -0.44 3.62
N LEU A 164 2.90 0.79 3.14
CA LEU A 164 4.15 1.49 2.92
C LEU A 164 4.07 2.89 3.52
N ASP A 165 5.18 3.37 4.03
CA ASP A 165 5.36 4.77 4.40
C ASP A 165 6.83 5.16 4.17
N TYR A 166 7.09 6.45 3.97
CA TYR A 166 8.42 6.95 3.65
C TYR A 166 8.83 8.16 4.49
N ASP A 167 9.89 8.00 5.24
CA ASP A 167 10.56 9.12 5.94
C ASP A 167 11.58 9.76 5.01
N SER A 168 11.22 10.89 4.43
CA SER A 168 12.08 11.62 3.49
C SER A 168 13.34 12.19 4.15
N SER A 169 13.29 12.50 5.46
CA SER A 169 14.42 13.04 6.21
C SER A 169 15.51 11.98 6.42
N LYS A 170 15.10 10.75 6.65
CA LYS A 170 16.00 9.61 6.91
C LYS A 170 16.25 8.74 5.68
N LYS A 171 15.52 8.96 4.58
CA LYS A 171 15.51 8.12 3.38
C LYS A 171 15.19 6.66 3.72
N GLN A 172 14.15 6.45 4.51
CA GLN A 172 13.73 5.15 5.00
C GLN A 172 12.33 4.81 4.54
N VAL A 173 12.14 3.55 4.16
CA VAL A 173 10.82 2.96 3.90
C VAL A 173 10.41 2.14 5.10
N TYR A 174 9.22 2.39 5.62
CA TYR A 174 8.53 1.53 6.55
C TYR A 174 7.53 0.66 5.79
N PHE A 175 7.41 -0.59 6.17
CA PHE A 175 6.47 -1.51 5.54
C PHE A 175 5.84 -2.43 6.58
N SER A 176 4.60 -2.85 6.32
CA SER A 176 4.00 -3.97 7.04
C SER A 176 3.88 -5.19 6.11
N ALA A 177 4.13 -6.37 6.65
CA ALA A 177 4.12 -7.63 5.90
C ALA A 177 3.38 -8.72 6.67
N ARG A 178 2.19 -9.09 6.19
CA ARG A 178 1.28 -9.99 6.89
C ARG A 178 1.84 -11.40 7.09
N ASN A 179 2.36 -12.00 6.01
CA ASN A 179 2.70 -13.42 6.03
C ASN A 179 4.02 -13.73 6.73
N ILE A 180 4.80 -12.71 7.03
CA ILE A 180 6.00 -12.79 7.85
C ILE A 180 5.83 -12.10 9.21
N HIS A 181 4.60 -11.70 9.55
CA HIS A 181 4.22 -11.08 10.85
C HIS A 181 5.16 -9.95 11.26
N THR A 182 5.40 -8.99 10.37
CA THR A 182 6.47 -8.01 10.56
C THR A 182 6.04 -6.61 10.14
N ILE A 183 6.47 -5.64 10.92
CA ILE A 183 6.68 -4.27 10.49
C ILE A 183 8.18 -4.08 10.36
N GLY A 184 8.66 -3.46 9.30
CA GLY A 184 10.09 -3.29 9.07
C GLY A 184 10.46 -1.91 8.57
N CYS A 185 11.74 -1.60 8.71
CA CYS A 185 12.35 -0.38 8.20
C CYS A 185 13.55 -0.72 7.32
N ILE A 186 13.57 -0.15 6.14
CA ILE A 186 14.60 -0.32 5.13
C ILE A 186 15.29 1.03 4.87
N ASP A 187 16.61 1.06 4.86
CA ASP A 187 17.37 2.14 4.24
C ASP A 187 17.17 2.07 2.73
N TRP A 188 16.35 2.96 2.20
CA TRP A 188 15.94 2.93 0.79
C TRP A 188 17.08 3.14 -0.19
N LYS A 189 18.09 3.92 0.21
CA LYS A 189 19.26 4.18 -0.63
C LYS A 189 20.20 2.99 -0.71
N LYS A 190 20.33 2.24 0.39
CA LYS A 190 21.30 1.15 0.53
C LYS A 190 20.70 -0.24 0.31
N ASP A 191 19.39 -0.35 0.17
CA ASP A 191 18.64 -1.62 0.13
C ASP A 191 18.94 -2.52 1.35
N LYS A 192 19.01 -1.92 2.54
CA LYS A 192 19.37 -2.62 3.76
C LYS A 192 18.29 -2.53 4.82
N LEU A 193 17.94 -3.69 5.35
CA LEU A 193 17.09 -3.76 6.54
C LEU A 193 17.78 -3.07 7.70
N LYS A 194 17.10 -2.13 8.35
CA LYS A 194 17.57 -1.44 9.54
C LYS A 194 17.07 -2.14 10.81
N TRP A 195 15.78 -2.42 10.85
CA TRP A 195 15.15 -3.13 11.96
C TRP A 195 13.85 -3.77 11.51
N ILE A 196 13.39 -4.71 12.29
CA ILE A 196 12.06 -5.30 12.21
C ILE A 196 11.42 -5.33 13.60
N LEU A 197 10.12 -5.14 13.62
CA LEU A 197 9.25 -5.39 14.74
C LEU A 197 8.34 -6.56 14.35
N GLY A 198 8.42 -7.65 15.09
CA GLY A 198 7.66 -8.85 14.77
C GLY A 198 7.66 -9.83 15.93
N GLU A 199 6.90 -10.90 15.77
CA GLU A 199 6.84 -11.95 16.79
C GLU A 199 8.20 -12.64 16.98
N LYS A 200 8.73 -12.59 18.20
CA LYS A 200 10.07 -13.10 18.55
C LYS A 200 10.28 -14.55 18.11
N ASN A 201 9.29 -15.40 18.29
CA ASN A 201 9.37 -16.83 17.95
C ASN A 201 9.49 -17.06 16.44
N MET A 202 8.89 -16.19 15.64
CA MET A 202 8.97 -16.26 14.17
C MET A 202 10.37 -15.92 13.64
N TRP A 203 11.19 -15.25 14.42
CA TRP A 203 12.50 -14.74 14.00
C TRP A 203 13.70 -15.41 14.68
N LYS A 204 13.49 -16.25 15.71
CA LYS A 204 14.58 -16.89 16.48
C LYS A 204 15.52 -17.75 15.64
N GLU A 205 15.01 -18.46 14.68
CA GLU A 205 15.78 -19.41 13.84
C GLU A 205 16.19 -18.83 12.49
N ARG A 206 16.00 -17.53 12.28
CA ARG A 206 16.18 -16.89 10.99
C ARG A 206 17.46 -16.02 10.98
N PRO A 207 18.17 -15.90 9.83
CA PRO A 207 19.46 -15.20 9.78
C PRO A 207 19.40 -13.73 10.21
N PHE A 208 18.22 -13.17 10.37
CA PHE A 208 17.99 -11.79 10.82
C PHE A 208 17.70 -11.65 12.31
N SER A 209 17.59 -12.74 13.05
CA SER A 209 17.33 -12.70 14.50
C SER A 209 18.32 -11.82 15.26
N LYS A 210 19.59 -11.80 14.84
CA LYS A 210 20.63 -10.95 15.44
C LYS A 210 20.41 -9.44 15.20
N ARG A 211 19.68 -9.05 14.13
CA ARG A 211 19.36 -7.64 13.85
C ARG A 211 18.02 -7.23 14.44
N ALA A 212 17.11 -8.19 14.63
CA ALA A 212 15.83 -7.98 15.28
C ALA A 212 15.97 -7.87 16.80
N SER A 213 16.90 -8.63 17.39
CA SER A 213 17.05 -8.78 18.84
C SER A 213 17.58 -7.53 19.56
N SER A 214 18.21 -6.60 18.86
CA SER A 214 18.91 -5.52 19.56
C SER A 214 18.07 -4.29 19.88
N THR A 215 16.85 -4.15 19.32
CA THR A 215 16.15 -2.89 19.47
C THR A 215 14.65 -2.97 19.79
N TYR A 216 13.92 -4.02 19.42
CA TYR A 216 12.45 -4.02 19.54
C TYR A 216 11.80 -5.37 19.92
N CYS A 217 12.54 -6.46 19.95
CA CYS A 217 11.98 -7.77 20.35
C CYS A 217 12.08 -8.06 21.85
N ASP A 218 12.71 -7.19 22.63
CA ASP A 218 12.95 -7.42 24.07
C ASP A 218 12.03 -6.62 25.00
N SER A 219 11.11 -5.84 24.47
CA SER A 219 10.09 -5.13 25.24
C SER A 219 8.75 -5.84 25.15
N GLY A 220 8.60 -6.94 25.81
CA GLY A 220 7.34 -7.63 26.00
C GLY A 220 7.29 -8.19 27.38
#